data_2b1d30f4b8f47b71b4831afe492f8a1a
#
_entry.id   2b1d30f4b8f47b71b4831afe492f8a1a
#
_cell.length_a   1.000
_cell.length_b   1.000
_cell.length_c   1.000
_cell.angle_alpha   90.00
_cell.angle_beta   90.00
_cell.angle_gamma   90.00
#
_symmetry.space_group_name_H-M   'P 1'
#
loop_
_entity.id
_entity.type
_entity.pdbx_description
1 polymer ?
#
loop_
_entity_poly.entity_id
_entity_poly.type
_entity_poly.pdbx_seq_one_letter_code
_entity_poly.pdbx_strand_id
1 'polypeptide(L)'
;MSEVKVNKISPRSGTGVQLGDSGDTITVPAGATLTGTQNIANTALTGSGQITINGQAVALGGSVTIATETRPTFTSITPSTIENTQTSCTIAGGNFVSVPLVTAINNSTGASVVADEVSFQSASQITAKFTLPVDGTYKLYI
;
A
#
# COMPACT_ATOMS: atom_id res chain seq x y z
N MET A 1 -45.62 22.32 18.99
CA MET A 1 -44.17 22.17 18.81
C MET A 1 -43.54 23.51 19.12
N SER A 2 -42.48 23.53 19.92
CA SER A 2 -41.71 24.75 20.17
C SER A 2 -40.50 24.75 19.26
N GLU A 3 -40.26 25.84 18.53
CA GLU A 3 -39.14 26.00 17.62
C GLU A 3 -38.32 27.21 18.04
N VAL A 4 -37.00 27.09 18.11
CA VAL A 4 -36.09 28.21 18.36
C VAL A 4 -35.33 28.49 17.04
N LYS A 5 -35.63 29.64 16.43
CA LYS A 5 -34.97 30.11 15.21
C LYS A 5 -33.87 31.09 15.53
N VAL A 6 -32.63 30.72 15.33
CA VAL A 6 -31.47 31.58 15.60
C VAL A 6 -30.43 31.44 14.50
N ASN A 7 -29.73 32.54 14.16
CA ASN A 7 -28.64 32.51 13.18
C ASN A 7 -27.32 32.02 13.78
N LYS A 8 -27.20 32.09 15.10
CA LYS A 8 -25.98 31.67 15.80
C LYS A 8 -26.32 31.25 17.25
N ILE A 9 -25.74 30.13 17.66
CA ILE A 9 -25.69 29.67 19.04
C ILE A 9 -24.22 29.76 19.50
N SER A 10 -23.97 30.50 20.57
CA SER A 10 -22.64 30.65 21.16
C SER A 10 -22.72 30.40 22.66
N PRO A 11 -21.68 29.87 23.29
CA PRO A 11 -21.68 29.75 24.74
C PRO A 11 -21.70 31.14 25.40
N ARG A 12 -22.40 31.25 26.49
CA ARG A 12 -22.45 32.48 27.30
C ARG A 12 -21.11 32.77 27.98
N SER A 13 -20.41 31.68 28.36
CA SER A 13 -19.10 31.71 28.98
C SER A 13 -18.38 30.38 28.65
N GLY A 14 -17.08 30.39 28.59
CA GLY A 14 -16.30 29.22 28.17
C GLY A 14 -16.32 28.97 26.67
N THR A 15 -15.92 27.78 26.24
CA THR A 15 -15.70 27.43 24.84
C THR A 15 -16.66 26.35 24.31
N GLY A 16 -17.56 25.81 25.14
CA GLY A 16 -18.44 24.71 24.77
C GLY A 16 -19.91 25.09 24.74
N VAL A 17 -20.66 24.57 23.79
CA VAL A 17 -22.13 24.55 23.76
C VAL A 17 -22.55 23.10 23.88
N GLN A 18 -23.33 22.77 24.93
CA GLN A 18 -23.95 21.47 25.04
C GLN A 18 -25.29 21.50 24.32
N LEU A 19 -25.52 20.54 23.44
CA LEU A 19 -26.79 20.32 22.75
C LEU A 19 -27.33 18.94 23.18
N GLY A 20 -28.39 18.94 24.00
CA GLY A 20 -28.98 17.72 24.53
C GLY A 20 -28.25 17.10 25.72
N ASP A 21 -28.90 16.15 26.34
CA ASP A 21 -28.43 15.35 27.47
C ASP A 21 -28.18 13.90 27.07
N SER A 22 -27.74 13.06 28.01
CA SER A 22 -27.54 11.65 27.78
C SER A 22 -28.81 10.95 27.30
N GLY A 23 -28.77 10.36 26.11
CA GLY A 23 -29.90 9.70 25.47
C GLY A 23 -30.67 10.56 24.46
N ASP A 24 -30.38 11.84 24.36
CA ASP A 24 -30.98 12.71 23.35
C ASP A 24 -30.39 12.45 21.94
N THR A 25 -31.20 12.67 20.94
CA THR A 25 -30.83 12.58 19.54
C THR A 25 -30.77 13.97 18.90
N ILE A 26 -29.63 14.32 18.33
CA ILE A 26 -29.46 15.52 17.51
C ILE A 26 -29.54 15.11 16.05
N THR A 27 -30.62 15.53 15.39
CA THR A 27 -30.82 15.21 13.97
C THR A 27 -30.35 16.36 13.09
N VAL A 28 -29.45 16.08 12.19
CA VAL A 28 -29.06 16.97 11.08
C VAL A 28 -29.86 16.54 9.86
N PRO A 29 -30.79 17.35 9.34
CA PRO A 29 -31.63 16.96 8.23
C PRO A 29 -30.83 16.78 6.95
N ALA A 30 -31.39 16.03 6.02
CA ALA A 30 -30.78 15.84 4.69
C ALA A 30 -30.58 17.20 3.98
N GLY A 31 -29.40 17.41 3.43
CA GLY A 31 -28.97 18.66 2.79
C GLY A 31 -28.37 19.69 3.74
N ALA A 32 -28.44 19.51 5.04
CA ALA A 32 -27.72 20.33 6.00
C ALA A 32 -26.25 19.85 6.13
N THR A 33 -25.33 20.78 6.30
CA THR A 33 -23.90 20.50 6.37
C THR A 33 -23.31 20.94 7.70
N LEU A 34 -22.55 20.09 8.35
CA LEU A 34 -21.67 20.44 9.46
C LEU A 34 -20.32 20.85 8.88
N THR A 35 -19.97 22.14 8.93
CA THR A 35 -18.68 22.66 8.46
C THR A 35 -17.80 23.07 9.62
N GLY A 36 -16.50 22.85 9.51
CA GLY A 36 -15.50 23.21 10.51
C GLY A 36 -14.45 22.13 10.72
N THR A 37 -13.41 22.44 11.49
CA THR A 37 -12.46 21.42 11.93
C THR A 37 -13.12 20.58 13.02
N GLN A 38 -13.55 19.40 12.65
CA GLN A 38 -14.31 18.50 13.51
C GLN A 38 -13.36 17.49 14.14
N ASN A 39 -13.18 17.58 15.44
CA ASN A 39 -12.65 16.46 16.20
C ASN A 39 -13.85 15.68 16.78
N ILE A 40 -14.37 14.76 15.98
CA ILE A 40 -15.41 13.85 16.46
C ILE A 40 -14.68 12.75 17.23
N ALA A 41 -14.57 12.93 18.55
CA ALA A 41 -14.08 11.89 19.44
C ALA A 41 -15.02 10.68 19.31
N ASN A 42 -14.54 9.64 18.64
CA ASN A 42 -15.38 8.59 18.16
C ASN A 42 -15.47 7.42 19.13
N THR A 43 -16.59 7.26 19.78
CA THR A 43 -17.02 5.94 20.26
C THR A 43 -18.13 5.34 19.39
N ALA A 44 -18.72 6.07 18.47
CA ALA A 44 -19.82 5.56 17.64
C ALA A 44 -20.09 6.39 16.39
N LEU A 45 -19.13 6.54 15.46
CA LEU A 45 -19.52 6.89 14.10
C LEU A 45 -20.16 5.66 13.46
N THR A 46 -21.42 5.43 13.75
CA THR A 46 -22.23 4.40 13.12
C THR A 46 -23.10 5.02 12.03
N GLY A 47 -23.09 4.44 10.86
CA GLY A 47 -23.89 4.92 9.74
C GLY A 47 -23.57 4.17 8.47
N SER A 48 -24.39 4.37 7.45
CA SER A 48 -24.17 3.82 6.10
C SER A 48 -23.20 4.67 5.27
N GLY A 49 -22.55 5.67 5.87
CA GLY A 49 -21.55 6.50 5.21
C GLY A 49 -20.27 5.71 4.91
N GLN A 50 -19.56 6.15 3.90
CA GLN A 50 -18.27 5.60 3.49
C GLN A 50 -17.19 6.66 3.54
N ILE A 51 -16.01 6.29 3.93
CA ILE A 51 -14.79 7.08 3.72
C ILE A 51 -13.96 6.39 2.64
N THR A 52 -13.26 7.16 1.83
CA THR A 52 -12.37 6.62 0.82
C THR A 52 -10.94 6.76 1.29
N ILE A 53 -10.25 5.63 1.43
CA ILE A 53 -8.82 5.59 1.79
C ILE A 53 -8.09 4.96 0.61
N ASN A 54 -7.18 5.71 -0.02
CA ASN A 54 -6.41 5.27 -1.18
C ASN A 54 -7.27 4.63 -2.29
N GLY A 55 -8.42 5.26 -2.60
CA GLY A 55 -9.35 4.78 -3.62
C GLY A 55 -10.28 3.64 -3.19
N GLN A 56 -10.11 3.08 -1.98
CA GLN A 56 -11.02 2.07 -1.42
C GLN A 56 -12.09 2.72 -0.54
N ALA A 57 -13.34 2.44 -0.84
CA ALA A 57 -14.48 2.83 -0.01
C ALA A 57 -14.56 1.93 1.22
N VAL A 58 -14.55 2.53 2.39
CA VAL A 58 -14.63 1.83 3.68
C VAL A 58 -15.88 2.31 4.41
N ALA A 59 -16.74 1.39 4.78
CA ALA A 59 -17.90 1.73 5.61
C ALA A 59 -17.45 2.23 6.99
N LEU A 60 -18.21 3.12 7.60
CA LEU A 60 -17.97 3.55 8.99
C LEU A 60 -18.00 2.33 9.92
N GLY A 61 -16.97 2.17 10.74
CA GLY A 61 -16.77 0.97 11.57
C GLY A 61 -16.13 -0.23 10.87
N GLY A 62 -15.91 -0.15 9.55
CA GLY A 62 -15.17 -1.14 8.78
C GLY A 62 -13.66 -1.01 8.97
N SER A 63 -12.93 -2.05 8.57
CA SER A 63 -11.47 -2.03 8.48
C SER A 63 -11.02 -2.07 7.03
N VAL A 64 -9.94 -1.37 6.73
CA VAL A 64 -9.23 -1.51 5.47
C VAL A 64 -7.87 -2.14 5.75
N THR A 65 -7.58 -3.19 5.02
CA THR A 65 -6.23 -3.76 5.02
C THR A 65 -5.48 -3.14 3.85
N ILE A 66 -4.49 -2.32 4.17
CA ILE A 66 -3.56 -1.83 3.15
C ILE A 66 -2.58 -2.98 2.90
N ALA A 67 -2.71 -3.62 1.73
CA ALA A 67 -1.75 -4.63 1.32
C ALA A 67 -0.38 -3.94 1.17
N THR A 68 0.56 -4.32 2.00
CA THR A 68 1.97 -3.96 1.80
C THR A 68 2.52 -4.81 0.67
N GLU A 69 3.20 -4.20 -0.27
CA GLU A 69 3.91 -4.92 -1.32
C GLU A 69 4.87 -5.93 -0.69
N THR A 70 4.70 -7.20 -1.05
CA THR A 70 5.58 -8.25 -0.53
C THR A 70 6.85 -8.27 -1.38
N ARG A 71 8.00 -8.13 -0.74
CA ARG A 71 9.29 -8.14 -1.44
C ARG A 71 9.49 -9.44 -2.19
N PRO A 72 10.11 -9.42 -3.38
CA PRO A 72 10.56 -10.63 -4.05
C PRO A 72 11.49 -11.45 -3.16
N THR A 73 11.36 -12.75 -3.22
CA THR A 73 12.24 -13.69 -2.54
C THR A 73 12.97 -14.56 -3.56
N PHE A 74 14.24 -14.81 -3.32
CA PHE A 74 15.07 -15.70 -4.15
C PHE A 74 15.21 -17.04 -3.46
N THR A 75 15.05 -18.12 -4.20
CA THR A 75 15.25 -19.49 -3.72
C THR A 75 16.40 -20.17 -4.43
N SER A 76 16.40 -20.16 -5.76
CA SER A 76 17.46 -20.81 -6.54
C SER A 76 17.57 -20.24 -7.95
N ILE A 77 18.70 -20.51 -8.59
CA ILE A 77 18.96 -20.23 -10.01
C ILE A 77 19.49 -21.49 -10.70
N THR A 78 19.02 -21.76 -11.91
CA THR A 78 19.45 -22.91 -12.71
C THR A 78 19.66 -22.49 -14.17
N PRO A 79 20.85 -22.71 -14.77
CA PRO A 79 22.06 -23.21 -14.13
C PRO A 79 22.65 -22.22 -13.14
N SER A 80 23.35 -22.71 -12.10
CA SER A 80 24.04 -21.87 -11.10
C SER A 80 25.46 -21.49 -11.51
N THR A 81 25.97 -22.10 -12.56
CA THR A 81 27.25 -21.78 -13.21
C THR A 81 27.02 -21.60 -14.70
N ILE A 82 27.50 -20.48 -15.23
CA ILE A 82 27.37 -20.13 -16.64
C ILE A 82 28.73 -19.68 -17.19
N GLU A 83 28.91 -19.81 -18.49
CA GLU A 83 30.09 -19.31 -19.20
C GLU A 83 29.90 -17.83 -19.58
N ASN A 84 30.97 -17.21 -20.12
CA ASN A 84 30.98 -15.81 -20.57
C ASN A 84 30.17 -15.57 -21.87
N THR A 85 29.27 -16.47 -22.19
CA THR A 85 28.32 -16.35 -23.31
C THR A 85 26.92 -16.15 -22.79
N GLN A 86 26.06 -15.53 -23.58
CA GLN A 86 24.68 -15.31 -23.18
C GLN A 86 24.01 -16.62 -22.79
N THR A 87 23.67 -16.73 -21.53
CA THR A 87 23.04 -17.92 -20.97
C THR A 87 21.70 -17.58 -20.33
N SER A 88 20.70 -18.42 -20.60
CA SER A 88 19.37 -18.30 -19.99
C SER A 88 19.34 -19.05 -18.67
N CYS A 89 18.96 -18.36 -17.62
CA CYS A 89 18.83 -18.89 -16.26
C CYS A 89 17.39 -18.84 -15.80
N THR A 90 16.91 -19.93 -15.23
CA THR A 90 15.64 -19.99 -14.53
C THR A 90 15.86 -19.62 -13.07
N ILE A 91 15.14 -18.63 -12.59
CA ILE A 91 15.19 -18.14 -11.21
C ILE A 91 13.88 -18.52 -10.54
N ALA A 92 13.99 -19.29 -9.47
CA ALA A 92 12.88 -19.67 -8.61
C ALA A 92 12.87 -18.82 -7.34
N GLY A 93 11.67 -18.47 -6.88
CA GLY A 93 11.50 -17.63 -5.71
C GLY A 93 10.03 -17.41 -5.37
N GLY A 94 9.70 -16.22 -4.94
CA GLY A 94 8.32 -15.84 -4.64
C GLY A 94 8.10 -14.33 -4.80
N ASN A 95 6.83 -13.95 -4.93
CA ASN A 95 6.38 -12.57 -5.06
C ASN A 95 6.99 -11.80 -6.25
N PHE A 96 7.35 -12.51 -7.32
CA PHE A 96 7.80 -11.85 -8.53
C PHE A 96 6.64 -11.10 -9.21
N VAL A 97 6.96 -9.91 -9.72
CA VAL A 97 6.02 -9.08 -10.49
C VAL A 97 6.28 -9.19 -12.00
N SER A 98 5.37 -8.71 -12.82
CA SER A 98 5.36 -8.94 -14.28
C SER A 98 6.54 -8.34 -15.05
N VAL A 99 7.33 -7.44 -14.47
CA VAL A 99 8.52 -6.85 -15.11
C VAL A 99 9.62 -6.64 -14.04
N PRO A 100 10.23 -7.71 -13.53
CA PRO A 100 11.29 -7.56 -12.55
C PRO A 100 12.57 -7.05 -13.19
N LEU A 101 13.31 -6.21 -12.48
CA LEU A 101 14.70 -5.89 -12.82
C LEU A 101 15.58 -6.94 -12.13
N VAL A 102 16.42 -7.63 -12.91
CA VAL A 102 17.35 -8.61 -12.37
C VAL A 102 18.78 -8.16 -12.63
N THR A 103 19.57 -8.07 -11.57
CA THR A 103 20.96 -7.60 -11.63
C THR A 103 21.90 -8.57 -10.93
N ALA A 104 23.00 -8.88 -11.56
CA ALA A 104 24.09 -9.68 -10.99
C ALA A 104 25.27 -8.75 -10.61
N ILE A 105 25.74 -8.81 -9.36
CA ILE A 105 26.88 -8.02 -8.89
C ILE A 105 28.04 -8.95 -8.58
N ASN A 106 29.17 -8.73 -9.24
CA ASN A 106 30.39 -9.48 -9.00
C ASN A 106 30.93 -9.21 -7.58
N ASN A 107 31.08 -10.25 -6.79
CA ASN A 107 31.47 -10.12 -5.38
C ASN A 107 32.89 -9.56 -5.19
N SER A 108 33.78 -9.77 -6.16
CA SER A 108 35.19 -9.34 -6.05
C SER A 108 35.42 -7.93 -6.54
N THR A 109 34.74 -7.53 -7.62
CA THR A 109 34.94 -6.23 -8.27
C THR A 109 33.85 -5.20 -7.96
N GLY A 110 32.69 -5.65 -7.50
CA GLY A 110 31.50 -4.80 -7.33
C GLY A 110 30.83 -4.42 -8.66
N ALA A 111 31.33 -4.93 -9.78
CA ALA A 111 30.75 -4.63 -11.08
C ALA A 111 29.33 -5.19 -11.20
N SER A 112 28.41 -4.36 -11.65
CA SER A 112 26.99 -4.68 -11.82
C SER A 112 26.69 -5.01 -13.28
N VAL A 113 26.01 -6.12 -13.51
CA VAL A 113 25.53 -6.57 -14.82
C VAL A 113 24.02 -6.73 -14.74
N VAL A 114 23.30 -5.95 -15.51
CA VAL A 114 21.85 -6.11 -15.65
C VAL A 114 21.57 -7.27 -16.59
N ALA A 115 20.55 -8.05 -16.33
CA ALA A 115 20.12 -9.12 -17.24
C ALA A 115 19.79 -8.55 -18.62
N ASP A 116 20.28 -9.21 -19.66
CA ASP A 116 20.03 -8.82 -21.07
C ASP A 116 18.54 -8.90 -21.43
N GLU A 117 17.85 -9.87 -20.83
CA GLU A 117 16.42 -10.11 -21.01
C GLU A 117 15.85 -10.74 -19.73
N VAL A 118 14.64 -10.33 -19.35
CA VAL A 118 13.88 -10.96 -18.26
C VAL A 118 12.49 -11.31 -18.75
N SER A 119 12.08 -12.56 -18.53
CA SER A 119 10.76 -13.06 -18.88
C SER A 119 10.05 -13.55 -17.62
N PHE A 120 8.88 -12.95 -17.35
CA PHE A 120 8.03 -13.36 -16.24
C PHE A 120 7.24 -14.62 -16.62
N GLN A 121 7.37 -15.66 -15.81
CA GLN A 121 6.65 -16.91 -15.98
C GLN A 121 5.48 -17.02 -14.99
N SER A 122 5.75 -16.69 -13.74
CA SER A 122 4.77 -16.69 -12.64
C SER A 122 5.30 -15.89 -11.44
N ALA A 123 4.48 -15.71 -10.42
CA ALA A 123 4.92 -15.10 -9.16
C ALA A 123 6.02 -15.89 -8.43
N SER A 124 6.33 -17.11 -8.85
CA SER A 124 7.38 -17.97 -8.26
C SER A 124 8.51 -18.30 -9.21
N GLN A 125 8.45 -17.88 -10.48
CA GLN A 125 9.46 -18.19 -11.48
C GLN A 125 9.61 -17.09 -12.51
N ILE A 126 10.86 -16.71 -12.77
CA ILE A 126 11.25 -15.84 -13.88
C ILE A 126 12.41 -16.48 -14.63
N THR A 127 12.62 -16.09 -15.88
CA THR A 127 13.79 -16.46 -16.66
C THR A 127 14.57 -15.19 -16.96
N ALA A 128 15.88 -15.20 -16.71
CA ALA A 128 16.78 -14.10 -17.01
C ALA A 128 17.93 -14.56 -17.88
N LYS A 129 18.30 -13.77 -18.88
CA LYS A 129 19.49 -14.03 -19.69
C LYS A 129 20.62 -13.12 -19.25
N PHE A 130 21.80 -13.67 -19.11
CA PHE A 130 23.00 -12.94 -18.73
C PHE A 130 24.14 -13.20 -19.69
N THR A 131 24.90 -12.15 -19.96
CA THR A 131 26.25 -12.22 -20.53
C THR A 131 27.22 -11.67 -19.50
N LEU A 132 27.89 -12.54 -18.74
CA LEU A 132 28.79 -12.11 -17.68
C LEU A 132 30.19 -11.90 -18.29
N PRO A 133 30.73 -10.67 -18.24
CA PRO A 133 31.99 -10.36 -18.97
C PRO A 133 33.25 -10.81 -18.25
N VAL A 134 33.16 -11.19 -16.99
CA VAL A 134 34.31 -11.54 -16.13
C VAL A 134 33.94 -12.74 -15.29
N ASP A 135 34.89 -13.66 -15.15
CA ASP A 135 34.75 -14.80 -14.25
C ASP A 135 34.61 -14.36 -12.79
N GLY A 136 33.87 -15.12 -12.01
CA GLY A 136 33.72 -14.85 -10.60
C GLY A 136 32.40 -15.33 -10.01
N THR A 137 32.23 -15.04 -8.74
CA THR A 137 30.99 -15.28 -8.02
C THR A 137 30.15 -14.02 -8.04
N TYR A 138 28.88 -14.17 -8.39
CA TYR A 138 27.94 -13.07 -8.47
C TYR A 138 26.83 -13.21 -7.44
N LYS A 139 26.40 -12.08 -6.89
CA LYS A 139 25.22 -11.97 -6.06
C LYS A 139 24.07 -11.41 -6.90
N LEU A 140 22.92 -12.07 -6.80
CA LEU A 140 21.73 -11.70 -7.57
C LEU A 140 20.83 -10.76 -6.77
N TYR A 141 20.27 -9.77 -7.47
CA TYR A 141 19.27 -8.85 -6.96
C TYR A 141 18.06 -8.84 -7.92
N ILE A 142 16.87 -8.86 -7.33
CA ILE A 142 15.59 -8.86 -8.03
C ILE A 142 14.69 -7.80 -7.43
#